data_9cab9808149d4035a24bc2c3daabcf7d
#
_entry.id   9cab9808149d4035a24bc2c3daabcf7d
#
_cell.length_a   1.000
_cell.length_b   1.000
_cell.length_c   1.000
_cell.angle_alpha   90.00
_cell.angle_beta   90.00
_cell.angle_gamma   90.00
#
_symmetry.space_group_name_H-M   'P 1'
#
loop_
_entity.id
_entity.type
_entity.pdbx_description
1 polymer ?
#
loop_
_entity_poly.entity_id
_entity_poly.type
_entity_poly.pdbx_seq_one_letter_code
_entity_poly.pdbx_strand_id
1 'polypeptide(L)'
;MNILEVRNLNKTYKDFQLKHVNRTIPKGYIMGFVGQNGAGKTSTINLINHICKCDSGSIKIDGISYADDPVRYKESIAYVGDECYFTKGLKVKNVKQTLKEFYPTFDSEKFDSLIEKYNLPINKNIINFSRGMKVKLMFATVFSRDAKLLILDEATNGLDPVVREELMGELQKYIEKGERSILFSTHMLSDLEEIADYITFIDNGRIILQKPKDEMLEEYMIIKGDYGNLTEQQKKYLIGVENKNYGFEALIESNNAQNFDGQFVFEKPNVSQIMLHTIKEGRM
;
A
#
# COMPACT_ATOMS: atom_id res chain seq x y z
N MET A 1 -16.25 9.88 -5.33
CA MET A 1 -15.37 10.19 -6.47
C MET A 1 -14.03 9.55 -6.22
N ASN A 2 -13.43 8.91 -7.24
CA ASN A 2 -12.18 8.15 -7.08
C ASN A 2 -10.98 9.01 -7.47
N ILE A 3 -9.88 8.90 -6.72
CA ILE A 3 -8.60 9.51 -7.08
C ILE A 3 -7.80 8.62 -8.04
N LEU A 4 -7.88 7.30 -7.87
CA LEU A 4 -7.28 6.32 -8.76
C LEU A 4 -8.36 5.41 -9.32
N GLU A 5 -8.37 5.23 -10.64
CA GLU A 5 -9.14 4.20 -11.32
C GLU A 5 -8.23 3.38 -12.22
N VAL A 6 -8.16 2.09 -11.96
CA VAL A 6 -7.48 1.09 -12.79
C VAL A 6 -8.53 0.12 -13.28
N ARG A 7 -8.66 -0.04 -14.60
CA ARG A 7 -9.67 -0.90 -15.21
C ARG A 7 -9.04 -1.90 -16.17
N ASN A 8 -9.28 -3.17 -15.90
CA ASN A 8 -8.86 -4.32 -16.71
C ASN A 8 -7.38 -4.24 -17.14
N LEU A 9 -6.50 -3.87 -16.19
CA LEU A 9 -5.10 -3.64 -16.48
C LEU A 9 -4.38 -4.99 -16.66
N ASN A 10 -3.69 -5.12 -17.77
CA ASN A 10 -2.91 -6.31 -18.12
C ASN A 10 -1.49 -5.91 -18.50
N LYS A 11 -0.51 -6.71 -18.04
CA LYS A 11 0.89 -6.55 -18.41
C LYS A 11 1.60 -7.89 -18.36
N THR A 12 2.22 -8.28 -19.45
CA THR A 12 3.03 -9.50 -19.56
C THR A 12 4.51 -9.13 -19.46
N TYR A 13 5.21 -9.82 -18.57
CA TYR A 13 6.66 -9.87 -18.46
C TYR A 13 7.14 -11.27 -18.82
N LYS A 14 8.44 -11.49 -18.91
CA LYS A 14 9.01 -12.78 -19.30
C LYS A 14 8.51 -13.96 -18.44
N ASP A 15 8.53 -13.76 -17.11
CA ASP A 15 8.22 -14.82 -16.13
C ASP A 15 7.03 -14.46 -15.21
N PHE A 16 6.29 -13.39 -15.54
CA PHE A 16 5.22 -12.89 -14.70
C PHE A 16 4.18 -12.13 -15.52
N GLN A 17 2.93 -12.18 -15.10
CA GLN A 17 1.84 -11.45 -15.75
C GLN A 17 0.88 -10.84 -14.73
N LEU A 18 0.59 -9.54 -14.91
CA LEU A 18 -0.59 -8.91 -14.30
C LEU A 18 -1.81 -9.21 -15.14
N LYS A 19 -2.90 -9.69 -14.52
CA LYS A 19 -4.11 -10.16 -15.20
C LYS A 19 -5.36 -9.49 -14.64
N HIS A 20 -6.06 -8.76 -15.50
CA HIS A 20 -7.36 -8.16 -15.19
C HIS A 20 -7.37 -7.38 -13.87
N VAL A 21 -6.28 -6.65 -13.58
CA VAL A 21 -6.20 -5.84 -12.36
C VAL A 21 -7.22 -4.71 -12.46
N ASN A 22 -8.21 -4.74 -11.56
CA ASN A 22 -9.20 -3.70 -11.38
C ASN A 22 -9.03 -3.12 -9.99
N ARG A 23 -9.00 -1.78 -9.89
CA ARG A 23 -8.75 -1.11 -8.63
C ARG A 23 -9.25 0.33 -8.64
N THR A 24 -9.85 0.72 -7.53
CA THR A 24 -10.23 2.11 -7.28
C THR A 24 -9.76 2.55 -5.91
N ILE A 25 -9.32 3.81 -5.80
CA ILE A 25 -9.06 4.47 -4.51
C ILE A 25 -10.00 5.67 -4.42
N PRO A 26 -10.91 5.70 -3.44
CA PRO A 26 -11.72 6.90 -3.19
C PRO A 26 -10.84 8.08 -2.75
N LYS A 27 -11.32 9.31 -2.97
CA LYS A 27 -10.63 10.51 -2.44
C LYS A 27 -10.70 10.53 -0.93
N GLY A 28 -9.61 10.95 -0.28
CA GLY A 28 -9.52 11.13 1.17
C GLY A 28 -9.14 9.88 1.94
N TYR A 29 -8.74 8.79 1.28
CA TYR A 29 -8.48 7.51 1.94
C TYR A 29 -7.07 6.98 1.72
N ILE A 30 -6.61 6.19 2.68
CA ILE A 30 -5.37 5.41 2.60
C ILE A 30 -5.73 3.98 2.20
N MET A 31 -5.19 3.52 1.09
CA MET A 31 -5.32 2.14 0.64
C MET A 31 -4.04 1.36 0.84
N GLY A 32 -4.08 0.34 1.69
CA GLY A 32 -3.04 -0.66 1.83
C GLY A 32 -3.01 -1.58 0.61
N PHE A 33 -1.82 -1.77 0.03
CA PHE A 33 -1.59 -2.68 -1.09
C PHE A 33 -0.64 -3.79 -0.70
N VAL A 34 -1.20 -4.95 -0.45
CA VAL A 34 -0.54 -6.06 0.23
C VAL A 34 -0.42 -7.26 -0.70
N GLY A 35 0.67 -7.97 -0.57
CA GLY A 35 0.94 -9.21 -1.30
C GLY A 35 2.35 -9.69 -1.04
N GLN A 36 2.62 -10.95 -1.33
CA GLN A 36 3.95 -11.52 -1.20
C GLN A 36 4.96 -10.86 -2.15
N ASN A 37 6.25 -11.09 -1.93
CA ASN A 37 7.27 -10.68 -2.87
C ASN A 37 7.03 -11.37 -4.22
N GLY A 38 7.09 -10.58 -5.31
CA GLY A 38 6.76 -11.07 -6.65
C GLY A 38 5.27 -11.12 -6.99
N ALA A 39 4.35 -10.80 -6.07
CA ALA A 39 2.91 -10.83 -6.33
C ALA A 39 2.43 -9.79 -7.37
N GLY A 40 3.25 -8.76 -7.68
CA GLY A 40 2.94 -7.75 -8.69
C GLY A 40 2.71 -6.34 -8.14
N LYS A 41 3.00 -6.06 -6.86
CA LYS A 41 2.86 -4.74 -6.24
C LYS A 41 3.64 -3.66 -7.00
N THR A 42 4.96 -3.76 -7.04
CA THR A 42 5.83 -2.81 -7.73
C THR A 42 5.54 -2.74 -9.23
N SER A 43 5.21 -3.86 -9.87
CA SER A 43 4.81 -3.87 -11.29
C SER A 43 3.54 -3.04 -11.53
N THR A 44 2.54 -3.16 -10.65
CA THR A 44 1.31 -2.36 -10.71
C THR A 44 1.61 -0.88 -10.46
N ILE A 45 2.43 -0.58 -9.46
CA ILE A 45 2.86 0.79 -9.13
C ILE A 45 3.62 1.43 -10.30
N ASN A 46 4.51 0.69 -10.97
CA ASN A 46 5.24 1.17 -12.15
C ASN A 46 4.32 1.51 -13.32
N LEU A 47 3.25 0.75 -13.51
CA LEU A 47 2.21 1.06 -14.51
C LEU A 47 1.42 2.32 -14.13
N ILE A 48 1.03 2.46 -12.86
CA ILE A 48 0.34 3.67 -12.35
C ILE A 48 1.25 4.88 -12.49
N ASN A 49 2.52 4.77 -12.16
CA ASN A 49 3.51 5.83 -12.35
C ASN A 49 3.86 6.08 -13.84
N HIS A 50 3.29 5.32 -14.77
CA HIS A 50 3.65 5.36 -16.21
C HIS A 50 5.17 5.30 -16.45
N ILE A 51 5.87 4.44 -15.71
CA ILE A 51 7.28 4.08 -15.94
C ILE A 51 7.36 3.07 -17.08
N CYS A 52 6.37 2.20 -17.20
CA CYS A 52 6.19 1.28 -18.31
C CYS A 52 4.74 1.34 -18.81
N LYS A 53 4.53 0.91 -20.08
CA LYS A 53 3.19 0.86 -20.69
C LYS A 53 2.51 -0.47 -20.37
N CYS A 54 1.21 -0.44 -20.12
CA CYS A 54 0.37 -1.64 -20.04
C CYS A 54 0.16 -2.23 -21.44
N ASP A 55 -0.17 -3.51 -21.49
CA ASP A 55 -0.52 -4.19 -22.74
C ASP A 55 -2.00 -3.93 -23.10
N SER A 56 -2.86 -3.82 -22.07
CA SER A 56 -4.26 -3.41 -22.23
C SER A 56 -4.82 -2.87 -20.91
N GLY A 57 -6.00 -2.26 -20.96
CA GLY A 57 -6.64 -1.63 -19.83
C GLY A 57 -6.42 -0.12 -19.78
N SER A 58 -6.86 0.52 -18.71
CA SER A 58 -6.73 1.96 -18.54
C SER A 58 -6.42 2.34 -17.08
N ILE A 59 -5.72 3.47 -16.93
CA ILE A 59 -5.39 4.07 -15.63
C ILE A 59 -5.77 5.54 -15.70
N LYS A 60 -6.52 6.02 -14.70
CA LYS A 60 -6.84 7.43 -14.51
C LYS A 60 -6.50 7.89 -13.11
N ILE A 61 -5.90 9.08 -13.01
CA ILE A 61 -5.66 9.78 -11.75
C ILE A 61 -6.50 11.05 -11.76
N ASP A 62 -7.35 11.21 -10.77
CA ASP A 62 -8.30 12.34 -10.69
C ASP A 62 -9.09 12.54 -12.00
N GLY A 63 -9.50 11.45 -12.64
CA GLY A 63 -10.21 11.43 -13.91
C GLY A 63 -9.35 11.60 -15.17
N ILE A 64 -8.05 11.90 -15.06
CA ILE A 64 -7.13 12.16 -16.16
C ILE A 64 -6.32 10.91 -16.49
N SER A 65 -6.26 10.52 -17.77
CA SER A 65 -5.32 9.49 -18.23
C SER A 65 -4.00 10.13 -18.69
N TYR A 66 -2.93 9.31 -18.70
CA TYR A 66 -1.63 9.79 -19.21
C TYR A 66 -1.70 10.21 -20.69
N ALA A 67 -2.56 9.60 -21.48
CA ALA A 67 -2.71 9.92 -22.90
C ALA A 67 -3.43 11.27 -23.12
N ASP A 68 -4.33 11.64 -22.20
CA ASP A 68 -5.08 12.91 -22.31
C ASP A 68 -4.21 14.11 -21.93
N ASP A 69 -3.47 14.02 -20.82
CA ASP A 69 -2.58 15.08 -20.32
C ASP A 69 -1.43 14.50 -19.51
N PRO A 70 -0.28 14.21 -20.13
CA PRO A 70 0.87 13.62 -19.45
C PRO A 70 1.43 14.47 -18.30
N VAL A 71 1.38 15.79 -18.43
CA VAL A 71 1.94 16.73 -17.44
C VAL A 71 1.06 16.72 -16.19
N ARG A 72 -0.24 17.00 -16.33
CA ARG A 72 -1.19 16.96 -15.20
C ARG A 72 -1.24 15.58 -14.54
N TYR A 73 -1.19 14.51 -15.33
CA TYR A 73 -1.14 13.15 -14.80
C TYR A 73 0.06 12.96 -13.86
N LYS A 74 1.27 13.38 -14.30
CA LYS A 74 2.50 13.27 -13.50
C LYS A 74 2.52 14.23 -12.30
N GLU A 75 2.00 15.43 -12.46
CA GLU A 75 1.87 16.38 -11.34
C GLU A 75 0.93 15.88 -10.26
N SER A 76 -0.11 15.14 -10.64
CA SER A 76 -1.09 14.56 -9.71
C SER A 76 -0.53 13.42 -8.86
N ILE A 77 0.65 12.87 -9.19
CA ILE A 77 1.29 11.76 -8.48
C ILE A 77 2.52 12.25 -7.72
N ALA A 78 2.65 11.84 -6.47
CA ALA A 78 3.90 11.84 -5.73
C ALA A 78 4.30 10.39 -5.41
N TYR A 79 5.60 10.11 -5.43
CA TYR A 79 6.13 8.76 -5.24
C TYR A 79 7.28 8.75 -4.24
N VAL A 80 7.23 7.82 -3.29
CA VAL A 80 8.34 7.48 -2.40
C VAL A 80 8.54 5.98 -2.45
N GLY A 81 9.71 5.55 -2.90
CA GLY A 81 10.11 4.15 -2.95
C GLY A 81 11.02 3.76 -1.79
N ASP A 82 11.42 2.49 -1.80
CA ASP A 82 12.37 1.93 -0.81
C ASP A 82 13.76 2.59 -0.91
N GLU A 83 14.20 2.92 -2.12
CA GLU A 83 15.48 3.55 -2.35
C GLU A 83 15.35 5.06 -2.62
N CYS A 84 16.33 5.80 -2.10
CA CYS A 84 16.41 7.23 -2.35
C CYS A 84 16.84 7.49 -3.80
N TYR A 85 15.98 8.18 -4.55
CA TYR A 85 16.18 8.48 -5.98
C TYR A 85 17.08 9.70 -6.23
N PHE A 86 17.57 10.39 -5.20
CA PHE A 86 18.49 11.51 -5.40
C PHE A 86 19.87 11.02 -5.76
N THR A 87 20.42 11.56 -6.85
CA THR A 87 21.73 11.18 -7.38
C THR A 87 22.89 11.59 -6.47
N LYS A 88 24.03 10.89 -6.64
CA LYS A 88 25.27 11.17 -5.93
C LYS A 88 25.70 12.62 -6.18
N GLY A 89 26.15 13.30 -5.12
CA GLY A 89 26.68 14.67 -5.20
C GLY A 89 25.66 15.78 -4.96
N LEU A 90 24.34 15.48 -4.95
CA LEU A 90 23.31 16.46 -4.63
C LEU A 90 23.31 16.80 -3.13
N LYS A 91 22.98 18.06 -2.85
CA LYS A 91 22.68 18.59 -1.51
C LYS A 91 21.19 18.97 -1.45
N VAL A 92 20.64 19.12 -0.25
CA VAL A 92 19.22 19.51 -0.05
C VAL A 92 18.87 20.79 -0.82
N LYS A 93 19.77 21.80 -0.82
CA LYS A 93 19.57 23.03 -1.56
C LYS A 93 19.41 22.81 -3.08
N ASN A 94 20.10 21.83 -3.67
CA ASN A 94 19.97 21.51 -5.10
C ASN A 94 18.62 20.86 -5.38
N VAL A 95 18.16 19.96 -4.47
CA VAL A 95 16.83 19.34 -4.57
C VAL A 95 15.74 20.41 -4.55
N LYS A 96 15.80 21.36 -3.62
CA LYS A 96 14.86 22.49 -3.54
C LYS A 96 14.80 23.27 -4.85
N GLN A 97 15.97 23.63 -5.41
CA GLN A 97 16.05 24.36 -6.67
C GLN A 97 15.41 23.57 -7.82
N THR A 98 15.77 22.29 -7.97
CA THR A 98 15.19 21.42 -9.01
C THR A 98 13.67 21.32 -8.89
N LEU A 99 13.14 21.10 -7.67
CA LEU A 99 11.70 21.02 -7.46
C LEU A 99 10.97 22.31 -7.85
N LYS A 100 11.56 23.47 -7.53
CA LYS A 100 11.01 24.77 -7.90
C LYS A 100 10.96 25.01 -9.43
N GLU A 101 11.92 24.44 -10.16
CA GLU A 101 11.97 24.55 -11.63
C GLU A 101 10.98 23.60 -12.33
N PHE A 102 10.80 22.39 -11.79
CA PHE A 102 10.02 21.34 -12.44
C PHE A 102 8.55 21.26 -11.99
N TYR A 103 8.21 21.77 -10.80
CA TYR A 103 6.87 21.68 -10.26
C TYR A 103 6.29 23.06 -9.95
N PRO A 104 5.37 23.57 -10.77
CA PRO A 104 4.74 24.87 -10.53
C PRO A 104 4.02 24.99 -9.18
N THR A 105 3.53 23.86 -8.66
CA THR A 105 2.82 23.79 -7.38
C THR A 105 3.74 23.54 -6.17
N PHE A 106 5.07 23.62 -6.35
CA PHE A 106 6.03 23.40 -5.27
C PHE A 106 6.04 24.54 -4.27
N ASP A 107 5.72 24.21 -3.03
CA ASP A 107 5.73 25.11 -1.88
C ASP A 107 7.12 25.12 -1.22
N SER A 108 7.91 26.16 -1.53
CA SER A 108 9.27 26.33 -1.02
C SER A 108 9.33 26.58 0.50
N GLU A 109 8.31 27.26 1.06
CA GLU A 109 8.26 27.58 2.50
C GLU A 109 7.94 26.33 3.30
N LYS A 110 6.96 25.55 2.83
CA LYS A 110 6.64 24.25 3.42
C LYS A 110 7.83 23.29 3.37
N PHE A 111 8.57 23.26 2.24
CA PHE A 111 9.78 22.46 2.14
C PHE A 111 10.81 22.85 3.19
N ASP A 112 11.11 24.13 3.32
CA ASP A 112 12.08 24.62 4.32
C ASP A 112 11.66 24.27 5.76
N SER A 113 10.38 24.45 6.07
CA SER A 113 9.81 24.08 7.37
C SER A 113 9.97 22.57 7.66
N LEU A 114 9.75 21.71 6.66
CA LEU A 114 9.95 20.25 6.80
C LEU A 114 11.43 19.89 6.95
N ILE A 115 12.33 20.54 6.21
CA ILE A 115 13.78 20.34 6.36
C ILE A 115 14.24 20.70 7.77
N GLU A 116 13.75 21.82 8.31
CA GLU A 116 14.03 22.23 9.70
C GLU A 116 13.45 21.23 10.70
N LYS A 117 12.16 20.89 10.58
CA LYS A 117 11.48 19.91 11.43
C LYS A 117 12.20 18.57 11.49
N TYR A 118 12.69 18.08 10.34
CA TYR A 118 13.39 16.80 10.24
C TYR A 118 14.89 16.91 10.59
N ASN A 119 15.37 18.09 10.96
CA ASN A 119 16.79 18.38 11.26
C ASN A 119 17.73 17.92 10.13
N LEU A 120 17.37 18.16 8.86
CA LEU A 120 18.17 17.73 7.73
C LEU A 120 19.26 18.76 7.37
N PRO A 121 20.55 18.36 7.29
CA PRO A 121 21.65 19.28 7.02
C PRO A 121 21.66 19.74 5.56
N ILE A 122 21.37 21.02 5.30
CA ILE A 122 21.17 21.61 3.97
C ILE A 122 22.42 21.49 3.08
N ASN A 123 23.61 21.57 3.68
CA ASN A 123 24.88 21.64 2.94
C ASN A 123 25.60 20.28 2.82
N LYS A 124 25.14 19.24 3.51
CA LYS A 124 25.71 17.90 3.45
C LYS A 124 25.24 17.15 2.18
N ASN A 125 26.13 16.39 1.56
CA ASN A 125 25.76 15.55 0.42
C ASN A 125 24.77 14.46 0.87
N ILE A 126 23.69 14.28 0.09
CA ILE A 126 22.59 13.32 0.38
C ILE A 126 23.10 11.87 0.45
N ILE A 127 24.16 11.54 -0.29
CA ILE A 127 24.76 10.20 -0.23
C ILE A 127 25.22 9.83 1.20
N ASN A 128 25.62 10.83 2.00
CA ASN A 128 26.09 10.65 3.37
C ASN A 128 24.95 10.71 4.41
N PHE A 129 23.68 10.75 3.96
CA PHE A 129 22.53 10.70 4.85
C PHE A 129 22.32 9.26 5.32
N SER A 130 21.85 9.09 6.55
CA SER A 130 21.31 7.82 7.02
C SER A 130 20.06 7.47 6.20
N ARG A 131 19.61 6.21 6.26
CA ARG A 131 18.37 5.78 5.59
C ARG A 131 17.19 6.65 6.04
N GLY A 132 16.98 6.84 7.34
CA GLY A 132 15.92 7.71 7.87
C GLY A 132 15.99 9.14 7.35
N MET A 133 17.19 9.75 7.30
CA MET A 133 17.36 11.10 6.73
C MET A 133 16.98 11.15 5.23
N LYS A 134 17.34 10.13 4.45
CA LYS A 134 16.97 10.04 3.04
C LYS A 134 15.47 9.93 2.85
N VAL A 135 14.80 9.08 3.63
CA VAL A 135 13.35 8.93 3.61
C VAL A 135 12.66 10.23 4.02
N LYS A 136 13.08 10.87 5.12
CA LYS A 136 12.57 12.18 5.54
C LYS A 136 12.72 13.24 4.44
N LEU A 137 13.83 13.27 3.71
CA LEU A 137 14.01 14.17 2.58
C LEU A 137 13.04 13.86 1.43
N MET A 138 12.84 12.59 1.08
CA MET A 138 11.84 12.19 0.08
C MET A 138 10.44 12.63 0.49
N PHE A 139 10.06 12.43 1.75
CA PHE A 139 8.77 12.92 2.27
C PHE A 139 8.67 14.44 2.24
N ALA A 140 9.71 15.19 2.61
CA ALA A 140 9.72 16.64 2.49
C ALA A 140 9.45 17.10 1.04
N THR A 141 10.00 16.40 0.04
CA THR A 141 9.75 16.74 -1.37
C THR A 141 8.30 16.49 -1.79
N VAL A 142 7.71 15.37 -1.41
CA VAL A 142 6.34 15.02 -1.84
C VAL A 142 5.28 15.82 -1.07
N PHE A 143 5.47 16.08 0.21
CA PHE A 143 4.55 16.89 1.01
C PHE A 143 4.53 18.38 0.62
N SER A 144 5.61 18.86 0.01
CA SER A 144 5.72 20.25 -0.49
C SER A 144 5.16 20.42 -1.92
N ARG A 145 4.46 19.42 -2.44
CA ARG A 145 3.78 19.46 -3.75
C ARG A 145 2.29 19.28 -3.58
N ASP A 146 1.50 19.76 -4.53
CA ASP A 146 0.03 19.55 -4.55
C ASP A 146 -0.35 18.27 -5.32
N ALA A 147 0.36 17.16 -5.06
CA ALA A 147 -0.02 15.87 -5.62
C ALA A 147 -1.31 15.38 -4.98
N LYS A 148 -2.18 14.75 -5.79
CA LYS A 148 -3.48 14.23 -5.35
C LYS A 148 -3.38 12.77 -4.89
N LEU A 149 -2.46 11.99 -5.45
CA LEU A 149 -2.17 10.61 -5.09
C LEU A 149 -0.71 10.49 -4.65
N LEU A 150 -0.49 10.13 -3.39
CA LEU A 150 0.83 9.74 -2.88
C LEU A 150 0.95 8.21 -2.98
N ILE A 151 1.99 7.73 -3.63
CA ILE A 151 2.32 6.31 -3.74
C ILE A 151 3.56 6.03 -2.92
N LEU A 152 3.41 5.12 -1.96
CA LEU A 152 4.50 4.61 -1.11
C LEU A 152 4.77 3.16 -1.50
N ASP A 153 5.96 2.87 -2.00
CA ASP A 153 6.37 1.50 -2.34
C ASP A 153 7.50 1.05 -1.42
N GLU A 154 7.14 0.32 -0.37
CA GLU A 154 8.06 -0.18 0.66
C GLU A 154 8.86 0.96 1.37
N ALA A 155 8.31 2.17 1.39
CA ALA A 155 9.01 3.38 1.80
C ALA A 155 9.42 3.43 3.28
N THR A 156 8.75 2.66 4.14
CA THR A 156 8.99 2.61 5.60
C THR A 156 9.90 1.48 6.04
N ASN A 157 10.32 0.63 5.10
CA ASN A 157 11.18 -0.50 5.40
C ASN A 157 12.51 -0.07 6.04
N GLY A 158 12.92 -0.78 7.08
CA GLY A 158 14.22 -0.57 7.75
C GLY A 158 14.37 0.81 8.39
N LEU A 159 13.29 1.53 8.63
CA LEU A 159 13.28 2.71 9.50
C LEU A 159 13.24 2.28 10.96
N ASP A 160 13.86 3.10 11.82
CA ASP A 160 13.66 2.94 13.25
C ASP A 160 12.20 3.27 13.64
N PRO A 161 11.68 2.70 14.76
CA PRO A 161 10.30 2.86 15.15
C PRO A 161 9.85 4.31 15.33
N VAL A 162 10.73 5.18 15.86
CA VAL A 162 10.40 6.59 16.14
C VAL A 162 10.19 7.37 14.84
N VAL A 163 11.10 7.21 13.87
CA VAL A 163 10.97 7.85 12.55
C VAL A 163 9.74 7.34 11.82
N ARG A 164 9.46 6.05 11.94
CA ARG A 164 8.28 5.42 11.31
C ARG A 164 6.98 5.99 11.88
N GLU A 165 6.83 6.06 13.20
CA GLU A 165 5.66 6.64 13.87
C GLU A 165 5.45 8.12 13.47
N GLU A 166 6.55 8.92 13.45
CA GLU A 166 6.51 10.30 12.98
C GLU A 166 5.95 10.40 11.56
N LEU A 167 6.40 9.54 10.64
CA LEU A 167 5.93 9.53 9.26
C LEU A 167 4.47 9.06 9.12
N MET A 168 4.02 8.07 9.92
CA MET A 168 2.61 7.66 9.95
C MET A 168 1.70 8.83 10.33
N GLY A 169 2.05 9.61 11.35
CA GLY A 169 1.32 10.83 11.72
C GLY A 169 1.29 11.89 10.60
N GLU A 170 2.37 12.03 9.82
CA GLU A 170 2.37 12.95 8.67
C GLU A 170 1.50 12.44 7.51
N LEU A 171 1.41 11.13 7.29
CA LEU A 171 0.52 10.54 6.28
C LEU A 171 -0.95 10.78 6.60
N GLN A 172 -1.35 10.63 7.87
CA GLN A 172 -2.70 10.95 8.33
C GLN A 172 -3.06 12.42 8.08
N LYS A 173 -2.17 13.35 8.42
CA LYS A 173 -2.35 14.78 8.14
C LYS A 173 -2.42 15.08 6.63
N TYR A 174 -1.70 14.32 5.81
CA TYR A 174 -1.69 14.52 4.35
C TYR A 174 -3.06 14.32 3.72
N ILE A 175 -3.87 13.39 4.25
CA ILE A 175 -5.22 13.09 3.76
C ILE A 175 -6.34 13.85 4.51
N GLU A 176 -6.05 14.51 5.63
CA GLU A 176 -7.04 15.09 6.57
C GLU A 176 -8.11 15.96 5.88
N LYS A 177 -7.74 16.68 4.82
CA LYS A 177 -8.69 17.54 4.07
C LYS A 177 -9.59 16.77 3.10
N GLY A 178 -9.44 15.46 2.97
CA GLY A 178 -10.26 14.61 2.10
C GLY A 178 -10.00 14.78 0.59
N GLU A 179 -9.05 15.61 0.17
CA GLU A 179 -8.75 15.87 -1.24
C GLU A 179 -7.63 15.00 -1.82
N ARG A 180 -6.81 14.41 -0.95
CA ARG A 180 -5.63 13.61 -1.28
C ARG A 180 -5.80 12.20 -0.79
N SER A 181 -5.17 11.25 -1.46
CA SER A 181 -5.22 9.84 -1.07
C SER A 181 -3.84 9.22 -1.13
N ILE A 182 -3.70 8.08 -0.47
CA ILE A 182 -2.44 7.35 -0.40
C ILE A 182 -2.65 5.92 -0.89
N LEU A 183 -1.74 5.45 -1.74
CA LEU A 183 -1.54 4.05 -2.05
C LEU A 183 -0.28 3.59 -1.30
N PHE A 184 -0.45 2.77 -0.28
CA PHE A 184 0.63 2.32 0.58
C PHE A 184 0.93 0.83 0.38
N SER A 185 2.00 0.54 -0.35
CA SER A 185 2.56 -0.80 -0.50
C SER A 185 3.57 -1.07 0.60
N THR A 186 3.36 -2.08 1.40
CA THR A 186 4.27 -2.53 2.45
C THR A 186 4.09 -4.01 2.72
N HIS A 187 5.14 -4.68 3.20
CA HIS A 187 5.05 -6.02 3.77
C HIS A 187 4.87 -5.99 5.31
N MET A 188 4.99 -4.81 5.92
CA MET A 188 4.74 -4.60 7.35
C MET A 188 3.25 -4.32 7.58
N LEU A 189 2.48 -5.37 7.79
CA LEU A 189 1.02 -5.28 7.88
C LEU A 189 0.55 -4.48 9.10
N SER A 190 1.37 -4.39 10.15
CA SER A 190 1.10 -3.52 11.31
C SER A 190 0.92 -2.06 10.94
N ASP A 191 1.66 -1.54 9.92
CA ASP A 191 1.49 -0.16 9.46
C ASP A 191 0.11 0.05 8.86
N LEU A 192 -0.37 -0.93 8.10
CA LEU A 192 -1.68 -0.85 7.46
C LEU A 192 -2.81 -1.04 8.45
N GLU A 193 -2.63 -1.87 9.46
CA GLU A 193 -3.60 -2.01 10.56
C GLU A 193 -3.83 -0.68 11.28
N GLU A 194 -2.77 0.12 11.41
CA GLU A 194 -2.82 1.42 12.08
C GLU A 194 -3.53 2.49 11.23
N ILE A 195 -3.12 2.66 9.95
CA ILE A 195 -3.52 3.85 9.19
C ILE A 195 -4.37 3.59 7.94
N ALA A 196 -4.47 2.35 7.44
CA ALA A 196 -5.21 2.09 6.21
C ALA A 196 -6.73 2.05 6.43
N ASP A 197 -7.48 2.67 5.53
CA ASP A 197 -8.95 2.61 5.47
C ASP A 197 -9.44 1.44 4.63
N TYR A 198 -8.70 1.11 3.56
CA TYR A 198 -8.99 0.03 2.63
C TYR A 198 -7.78 -0.88 2.52
N ILE A 199 -8.04 -2.17 2.33
CA ILE A 199 -7.00 -3.17 2.05
C ILE A 199 -7.26 -3.81 0.69
N THR A 200 -6.20 -3.95 -0.08
CA THR A 200 -6.19 -4.70 -1.35
C THR A 200 -5.13 -5.78 -1.30
N PHE A 201 -5.52 -7.03 -1.47
CA PHE A 201 -4.61 -8.17 -1.60
C PHE A 201 -4.36 -8.49 -3.06
N ILE A 202 -3.09 -8.58 -3.43
CA ILE A 202 -2.65 -9.06 -4.73
C ILE A 202 -1.82 -10.34 -4.56
N ASP A 203 -2.12 -11.35 -5.35
CA ASP A 203 -1.28 -12.57 -5.47
C ASP A 203 -1.20 -13.00 -6.92
N ASN A 204 -0.01 -13.48 -7.35
CA ASN A 204 0.23 -13.97 -8.71
C ASN A 204 -0.34 -13.06 -9.82
N GLY A 205 -0.21 -11.75 -9.64
CA GLY A 205 -0.62 -10.73 -10.61
C GLY A 205 -2.13 -10.49 -10.69
N ARG A 206 -2.92 -10.95 -9.72
CA ARG A 206 -4.38 -10.75 -9.64
C ARG A 206 -4.77 -10.13 -8.31
N ILE A 207 -5.77 -9.27 -8.32
CA ILE A 207 -6.42 -8.80 -7.10
C ILE A 207 -7.31 -9.92 -6.59
N ILE A 208 -7.06 -10.36 -5.35
CA ILE A 208 -7.84 -11.42 -4.68
C ILE A 208 -8.96 -10.81 -3.85
N LEU A 209 -8.65 -9.71 -3.13
CA LEU A 209 -9.58 -9.05 -2.23
C LEU A 209 -9.33 -7.55 -2.26
N GLN A 210 -10.41 -6.75 -2.25
CA GLN A 210 -10.37 -5.32 -2.02
C GLN A 210 -11.60 -4.91 -1.25
N LYS A 211 -11.42 -4.44 -0.01
CA LYS A 211 -12.52 -4.05 0.90
C LYS A 211 -12.08 -2.92 1.86
N PRO A 212 -13.04 -2.17 2.44
CA PRO A 212 -12.80 -1.40 3.66
C PRO A 212 -12.22 -2.32 4.74
N LYS A 213 -11.19 -1.82 5.47
CA LYS A 213 -10.49 -2.62 6.49
C LYS A 213 -11.45 -3.11 7.58
N ASP A 214 -12.30 -2.22 8.08
CA ASP A 214 -13.20 -2.54 9.18
C ASP A 214 -14.25 -3.59 8.76
N GLU A 215 -14.84 -3.45 7.56
CA GLU A 215 -15.74 -4.47 7.00
C GLU A 215 -15.05 -5.84 6.87
N MET A 216 -13.80 -5.83 6.39
CA MET A 216 -13.01 -7.06 6.26
C MET A 216 -12.76 -7.73 7.62
N LEU A 217 -12.42 -6.96 8.67
CA LEU A 217 -12.18 -7.47 10.01
C LEU A 217 -13.46 -7.97 10.71
N GLU A 218 -14.64 -7.45 10.33
CA GLU A 218 -15.94 -7.91 10.83
C GLU A 218 -16.47 -9.13 10.08
N GLU A 219 -16.15 -9.24 8.79
CA GLU A 219 -16.65 -10.32 7.92
C GLU A 219 -16.05 -11.68 8.23
N TYR A 220 -14.84 -11.71 8.81
CA TYR A 220 -14.09 -12.95 9.06
C TYR A 220 -13.83 -13.20 10.54
N MET A 221 -13.68 -14.47 10.88
CA MET A 221 -13.21 -14.97 12.19
C MET A 221 -12.15 -16.03 11.98
N ILE A 222 -11.22 -16.13 12.94
CA ILE A 222 -10.32 -17.28 13.07
C ILE A 222 -11.04 -18.35 13.87
N ILE A 223 -11.06 -19.57 13.37
CA ILE A 223 -11.54 -20.76 14.07
C ILE A 223 -10.36 -21.67 14.40
N LYS A 224 -10.36 -22.21 15.62
CA LYS A 224 -9.35 -23.15 16.13
C LYS A 224 -10.01 -24.34 16.79
N GLY A 225 -9.42 -25.50 16.68
CA GLY A 225 -9.92 -26.73 17.33
C GLY A 225 -9.23 -27.99 16.83
N ASP A 226 -9.81 -29.13 17.15
CA ASP A 226 -9.36 -30.42 16.61
C ASP A 226 -10.03 -30.66 15.26
N TYR A 227 -9.22 -30.88 14.23
CA TYR A 227 -9.71 -31.14 12.87
C TYR A 227 -10.56 -32.41 12.77
N GLY A 228 -10.29 -33.41 13.65
CA GLY A 228 -11.06 -34.67 13.72
C GLY A 228 -12.51 -34.47 14.19
N ASN A 229 -12.79 -33.39 14.90
CA ASN A 229 -14.15 -33.08 15.38
C ASN A 229 -15.02 -32.36 14.35
N LEU A 230 -14.48 -32.01 13.17
CA LEU A 230 -15.21 -31.32 12.11
C LEU A 230 -16.04 -32.31 11.26
N THR A 231 -17.28 -31.97 11.04
CA THR A 231 -18.11 -32.63 10.02
C THR A 231 -17.68 -32.23 8.61
N GLU A 232 -17.99 -33.05 7.60
CA GLU A 232 -17.70 -32.73 6.20
C GLU A 232 -18.39 -31.44 5.70
N GLN A 233 -19.51 -31.06 6.32
CA GLN A 233 -20.19 -29.81 6.02
C GLN A 233 -19.44 -28.61 6.60
N GLN A 234 -18.95 -28.72 7.84
CA GLN A 234 -18.17 -27.67 8.49
C GLN A 234 -16.84 -27.40 7.79
N LYS A 235 -16.17 -28.46 7.28
CA LYS A 235 -14.93 -28.33 6.51
C LYS A 235 -15.07 -27.43 5.29
N LYS A 236 -16.26 -27.35 4.67
CA LYS A 236 -16.52 -26.50 3.48
C LYS A 236 -16.56 -25.00 3.80
N TYR A 237 -16.73 -24.62 5.07
CA TYR A 237 -16.71 -23.22 5.50
C TYR A 237 -15.30 -22.73 5.84
N LEU A 238 -14.32 -23.64 5.94
CA LEU A 238 -12.96 -23.30 6.31
C LEU A 238 -12.19 -22.73 5.11
N ILE A 239 -11.50 -21.64 5.33
CA ILE A 239 -10.67 -20.95 4.33
C ILE A 239 -9.21 -21.08 4.78
N GLY A 240 -8.35 -21.64 3.93
CA GLY A 240 -6.92 -21.68 4.11
C GLY A 240 -6.47 -22.43 5.39
N VAL A 241 -6.93 -23.66 5.59
CA VAL A 241 -6.64 -24.48 6.78
C VAL A 241 -5.14 -24.62 7.02
N GLU A 242 -4.74 -24.41 8.27
CA GLU A 242 -3.37 -24.62 8.74
C GLU A 242 -3.35 -25.61 9.89
N ASN A 243 -2.65 -26.74 9.70
CA ASN A 243 -2.44 -27.70 10.79
C ASN A 243 -1.39 -27.15 11.77
N LYS A 244 -1.74 -27.15 13.04
CA LYS A 244 -0.88 -26.76 14.17
C LYS A 244 -0.58 -27.98 15.02
N ASN A 245 0.41 -27.88 15.92
CA ASN A 245 0.78 -28.98 16.82
C ASN A 245 -0.37 -29.50 17.70
N TYR A 246 -1.38 -28.68 17.96
CA TYR A 246 -2.51 -28.96 18.85
C TYR A 246 -3.87 -28.77 18.16
N GLY A 247 -3.96 -29.07 16.84
CA GLY A 247 -5.20 -28.96 16.11
C GLY A 247 -5.05 -28.19 14.80
N PHE A 248 -6.06 -27.43 14.43
CA PHE A 248 -6.04 -26.58 13.22
C PHE A 248 -6.36 -25.12 13.55
N GLU A 249 -5.97 -24.26 12.64
CA GLU A 249 -6.39 -22.85 12.55
C GLU A 249 -6.85 -22.58 11.11
N ALA A 250 -7.98 -21.92 10.96
CA ALA A 250 -8.52 -21.54 9.66
C ALA A 250 -9.27 -20.22 9.76
N LEU A 251 -9.51 -19.57 8.64
CA LEU A 251 -10.41 -18.44 8.53
C LEU A 251 -11.81 -18.95 8.14
N ILE A 252 -12.85 -18.31 8.66
CA ILE A 252 -14.24 -18.51 8.25
C ILE A 252 -14.93 -17.16 8.08
N GLU A 253 -15.99 -17.11 7.29
CA GLU A 253 -16.90 -15.98 7.32
C GLU A 253 -17.67 -15.98 8.64
N SER A 254 -17.80 -14.82 9.29
CA SER A 254 -18.42 -14.65 10.61
C SER A 254 -19.84 -15.22 10.66
N ASN A 255 -20.60 -15.10 9.56
CA ASN A 255 -21.96 -15.64 9.43
C ASN A 255 -22.00 -17.17 9.52
N ASN A 256 -20.90 -17.87 9.28
CA ASN A 256 -20.81 -19.32 9.33
C ASN A 256 -20.47 -19.83 10.73
N ALA A 257 -20.10 -18.97 11.68
CA ALA A 257 -19.75 -19.37 13.05
C ALA A 257 -20.87 -20.13 13.76
N GLN A 258 -22.13 -19.79 13.48
CA GLN A 258 -23.31 -20.47 14.03
C GLN A 258 -23.42 -21.97 13.64
N ASN A 259 -22.68 -22.43 12.63
CA ASN A 259 -22.68 -23.83 12.19
C ASN A 259 -21.71 -24.70 12.99
N PHE A 260 -21.01 -24.11 13.95
CA PHE A 260 -20.05 -24.80 14.81
C PHE A 260 -20.54 -24.79 16.25
N ASP A 261 -20.20 -25.84 17.00
CA ASP A 261 -20.54 -25.96 18.41
C ASP A 261 -19.46 -25.41 19.36
N GLY A 262 -19.68 -25.52 20.66
CA GLY A 262 -18.77 -24.98 21.67
C GLY A 262 -17.42 -25.70 21.82
N GLN A 263 -17.09 -26.64 20.95
CA GLN A 263 -15.79 -27.34 20.94
C GLN A 263 -14.72 -26.51 20.17
N PHE A 264 -15.14 -25.49 19.43
CA PHE A 264 -14.24 -24.65 18.65
C PHE A 264 -14.09 -23.27 19.30
N VAL A 265 -12.89 -22.69 19.16
CA VAL A 265 -12.56 -21.35 19.65
C VAL A 265 -12.57 -20.37 18.50
N PHE A 266 -13.23 -19.24 18.72
CA PHE A 266 -13.31 -18.15 17.74
C PHE A 266 -12.55 -16.93 18.22
N GLU A 267 -11.77 -16.33 17.34
CA GLU A 267 -11.02 -15.11 17.62
C GLU A 267 -11.21 -14.10 16.48
N LYS A 268 -11.10 -12.81 16.79
CA LYS A 268 -11.07 -11.79 15.76
C LYS A 268 -9.74 -11.86 15.00
N PRO A 269 -9.76 -11.88 13.66
CA PRO A 269 -8.53 -11.90 12.88
C PRO A 269 -7.89 -10.51 12.85
N ASN A 270 -6.60 -10.48 12.58
CA ASN A 270 -5.91 -9.30 12.08
C ASN A 270 -5.74 -9.37 10.54
N VAL A 271 -5.29 -8.28 9.92
CA VAL A 271 -5.09 -8.21 8.46
C VAL A 271 -4.13 -9.28 7.95
N SER A 272 -3.07 -9.58 8.74
CA SER A 272 -2.09 -10.62 8.42
C SER A 272 -2.72 -12.00 8.31
N GLN A 273 -3.57 -12.36 9.27
CA GLN A 273 -4.23 -13.66 9.31
C GLN A 273 -5.20 -13.83 8.13
N ILE A 274 -6.01 -12.80 7.86
CA ILE A 274 -6.92 -12.84 6.70
C ILE A 274 -6.13 -13.03 5.41
N MET A 275 -5.05 -12.27 5.21
CA MET A 275 -4.21 -12.40 4.02
C MET A 275 -3.62 -13.81 3.88
N LEU A 276 -3.03 -14.35 4.96
CA LEU A 276 -2.37 -15.65 4.92
C LEU A 276 -3.33 -16.79 4.58
N HIS A 277 -4.49 -16.83 5.23
CA HIS A 277 -5.48 -17.87 4.98
C HIS A 277 -6.12 -17.74 3.59
N THR A 278 -6.41 -16.52 3.12
CA THR A 278 -6.95 -16.29 1.77
C THR A 278 -5.96 -16.70 0.67
N ILE A 279 -4.67 -16.42 0.85
CA ILE A 279 -3.65 -16.83 -0.13
C ILE A 279 -3.48 -18.35 -0.13
N LYS A 280 -3.56 -19.02 1.02
CA LYS A 280 -3.48 -20.49 1.11
C LYS A 280 -4.64 -21.14 0.36
N GLU A 281 -5.85 -20.63 0.53
CA GLU A 281 -7.04 -21.12 -0.16
C GLU A 281 -6.90 -21.03 -1.69
N GLY A 282 -6.39 -19.92 -2.19
CA GLY A 282 -6.16 -19.70 -3.64
C GLY A 282 -5.05 -20.56 -4.24
N ARG A 283 -4.31 -21.33 -3.43
CA ARG A 283 -3.24 -22.24 -3.85
C ARG A 283 -3.62 -23.72 -3.78
N MET A 284 -4.74 -24.06 -3.18
CA MET A 284 -5.33 -25.39 -3.16
C MET A 284 -6.31 -25.56 -4.31
#